data_da443c69684cbd0514d7bd32b3183601
#
_entry.id   da443c69684cbd0514d7bd32b3183601
#
_cell.length_a   1.000
_cell.length_b   1.000
_cell.length_c   1.000
_cell.angle_alpha   90.00
_cell.angle_beta   90.00
_cell.angle_gamma   90.00
#
_symmetry.space_group_name_H-M   'P 1'
#
loop_
_entity.id
_entity.type
_entity.pdbx_description
1 polymer ?
#
loop_
_entity_poly.entity_id
_entity_poly.type
_entity_poly.pdbx_seq_one_letter_code
_entity_poly.pdbx_strand_id
1 'polypeptide(L)'
;MSLPFSTQPPDSRVPYAIPQLEGERITIPGSKGVFRILTSSKQTGGLMAVFQSGATLSDAPGFHYHNKAHDVFLVTKGYLKLWNGDQCRIMAPGDFAYVPPTVVHNPEMIGPHTEIQGLITPGDWVDFFRYVSEPYEGILVPETDNRDLKSILIPKVMAAKGKFDVVFQPNYVPPEVSDWTKDDEKLPQGNEGYFLRANTGPRWMLGGVMSRPFITTKQSAGLFAISSIESSKEYGETVFSKYMTFKTVDHCLCVMEGTLKVSLEGSGETLFREGETVVIPAGQAFSLGFESKYVKVHSYSDGDGIESLIHQLGKPIEQFVLPDQAVEWDASQLATAAESLGINLS
;
A
#
# COMPACT_ATOMS: atom_id res chain seq x y z
N MET A 1 -23.28 -13.76 -7.80
CA MET A 1 -23.08 -12.47 -8.52
C MET A 1 -21.60 -12.18 -8.44
N SER A 2 -20.98 -11.64 -9.49
CA SER A 2 -19.57 -11.20 -9.42
C SER A 2 -19.44 -9.99 -8.50
N LEU A 3 -18.24 -9.76 -7.97
CA LEU A 3 -17.92 -8.56 -7.18
C LEU A 3 -18.20 -7.29 -8.00
N PRO A 4 -18.87 -6.27 -7.44
CA PRO A 4 -19.17 -5.05 -8.18
C PRO A 4 -17.88 -4.24 -8.45
N PHE A 5 -17.67 -3.88 -9.71
CA PHE A 5 -16.68 -2.89 -10.11
C PHE A 5 -17.27 -1.49 -9.94
N SER A 6 -16.51 -0.62 -9.29
CA SER A 6 -16.86 0.77 -9.05
C SER A 6 -15.79 1.68 -9.59
N THR A 7 -16.16 2.78 -10.25
CA THR A 7 -15.21 3.80 -10.70
C THR A 7 -14.67 4.67 -9.56
N GLN A 8 -15.30 4.60 -8.39
CA GLN A 8 -14.87 5.29 -7.16
C GLN A 8 -15.13 4.41 -5.95
N PRO A 9 -14.39 4.56 -4.83
CA PRO A 9 -14.71 3.90 -3.57
C PRO A 9 -16.16 4.19 -3.14
N PRO A 10 -16.94 3.17 -2.74
CA PRO A 10 -18.32 3.37 -2.30
C PRO A 10 -18.37 4.14 -0.97
N ASP A 11 -19.52 4.75 -0.66
CA ASP A 11 -19.71 5.46 0.62
C ASP A 11 -19.96 4.55 1.83
N SER A 12 -19.67 3.26 1.71
CA SER A 12 -19.93 2.25 2.75
C SER A 12 -18.85 1.17 2.79
N ARG A 13 -18.75 0.48 3.92
CA ARG A 13 -17.82 -0.64 4.14
C ARG A 13 -18.41 -1.93 3.58
N VAL A 14 -18.22 -2.14 2.29
CA VAL A 14 -18.65 -3.33 1.52
C VAL A 14 -17.51 -3.81 0.63
N PRO A 15 -17.50 -5.07 0.20
CA PRO A 15 -16.53 -5.52 -0.80
C PRO A 15 -16.77 -4.82 -2.15
N TYR A 16 -15.67 -4.36 -2.79
CA TYR A 16 -15.73 -3.75 -4.12
C TYR A 16 -14.43 -3.91 -4.88
N ALA A 17 -14.49 -3.64 -6.17
CA ALA A 17 -13.35 -3.61 -7.07
C ALA A 17 -13.22 -2.24 -7.73
N ILE A 18 -11.98 -1.80 -7.94
CA ILE A 18 -11.64 -0.60 -8.72
C ILE A 18 -10.92 -1.05 -9.99
N PRO A 19 -11.43 -0.69 -11.18
CA PRO A 19 -10.74 -0.97 -12.44
C PRO A 19 -9.40 -0.23 -12.53
N GLN A 20 -8.55 -0.67 -13.46
CA GLN A 20 -7.32 0.04 -13.76
C GLN A 20 -7.59 1.52 -14.11
N LEU A 21 -6.78 2.42 -13.57
CA LEU A 21 -6.87 3.88 -13.74
C LEU A 21 -8.14 4.56 -13.16
N GLU A 22 -9.08 3.78 -12.62
CA GLU A 22 -10.26 4.31 -11.91
C GLU A 22 -9.97 4.46 -10.41
N GLY A 23 -10.85 5.13 -9.69
CA GLY A 23 -10.75 5.50 -8.27
C GLY A 23 -11.15 6.96 -8.09
N GLU A 24 -11.16 7.45 -6.88
CA GLU A 24 -11.35 8.88 -6.62
C GLU A 24 -10.10 9.64 -7.04
N ARG A 25 -10.15 10.33 -8.17
CA ARG A 25 -9.02 11.07 -8.72
C ARG A 25 -9.13 12.54 -8.38
N ILE A 26 -8.08 13.07 -7.79
CA ILE A 26 -7.96 14.48 -7.37
C ILE A 26 -6.57 15.01 -7.72
N THR A 27 -6.48 16.32 -7.97
CA THR A 27 -5.21 17.02 -8.24
C THR A 27 -5.11 18.26 -7.39
N ILE A 28 -3.93 18.53 -6.83
CA ILE A 28 -3.62 19.82 -6.21
C ILE A 28 -3.29 20.79 -7.34
N PRO A 29 -4.05 21.90 -7.52
CA PRO A 29 -3.82 22.84 -8.60
C PRO A 29 -2.38 23.34 -8.64
N GLY A 30 -1.73 23.21 -9.80
CA GLY A 30 -0.32 23.60 -10.03
C GLY A 30 0.72 22.60 -9.57
N SER A 31 0.35 21.50 -8.90
CA SER A 31 1.31 20.48 -8.42
C SER A 31 1.82 19.55 -9.52
N LYS A 32 1.14 19.49 -10.66
CA LYS A 32 1.43 18.52 -11.74
C LYS A 32 1.38 17.05 -11.30
N GLY A 33 0.68 16.79 -10.21
CA GLY A 33 0.49 15.46 -9.64
C GLY A 33 -0.98 15.13 -9.46
N VAL A 34 -1.31 13.84 -9.51
CA VAL A 34 -2.66 13.30 -9.30
C VAL A 34 -2.60 12.29 -8.17
N PHE A 35 -3.59 12.34 -7.30
CA PHE A 35 -3.89 11.27 -6.34
C PHE A 35 -5.07 10.46 -6.87
N ARG A 36 -4.96 9.14 -6.75
CA ARG A 36 -5.99 8.16 -7.03
C ARG A 36 -6.27 7.40 -5.74
N ILE A 37 -7.32 7.78 -5.01
CA ILE A 37 -7.68 7.15 -3.75
C ILE A 37 -8.44 5.85 -4.06
N LEU A 38 -7.95 4.74 -3.53
CA LEU A 38 -8.49 3.39 -3.74
C LEU A 38 -9.38 2.96 -2.58
N THR A 39 -9.04 3.38 -1.36
CA THR A 39 -9.86 3.20 -0.15
C THR A 39 -9.53 4.30 0.86
N SER A 40 -10.43 4.58 1.77
CA SER A 40 -10.28 5.59 2.81
C SER A 40 -10.99 5.17 4.10
N SER A 41 -11.06 6.06 5.07
CA SER A 41 -11.73 5.84 6.36
C SER A 41 -13.15 5.28 6.23
N LYS A 42 -13.89 5.67 5.20
CA LYS A 42 -15.28 5.22 4.99
C LYS A 42 -15.38 3.72 4.71
N GLN A 43 -14.40 3.15 4.01
CA GLN A 43 -14.40 1.75 3.62
C GLN A 43 -13.66 0.84 4.61
N THR A 44 -12.81 1.41 5.48
CA THR A 44 -11.94 0.69 6.42
C THR A 44 -12.25 0.96 7.89
N GLY A 45 -13.42 1.52 8.20
CA GLY A 45 -13.77 1.85 9.58
C GLY A 45 -12.86 2.89 10.24
N GLY A 46 -12.18 3.74 9.45
CA GLY A 46 -11.30 4.79 9.94
C GLY A 46 -9.82 4.40 10.02
N LEU A 47 -9.48 3.14 9.77
CA LEU A 47 -8.15 2.61 10.09
C LEU A 47 -7.09 2.95 9.05
N MET A 48 -7.39 2.79 7.75
CA MET A 48 -6.41 3.08 6.70
C MET A 48 -7.02 3.75 5.47
N ALA A 49 -6.19 4.49 4.73
CA ALA A 49 -6.43 4.89 3.36
C ALA A 49 -5.29 4.37 2.48
N VAL A 50 -5.63 3.81 1.31
CA VAL A 50 -4.67 3.37 0.28
C VAL A 50 -4.90 4.19 -0.96
N PHE A 51 -3.83 4.70 -1.54
CA PHE A 51 -3.89 5.55 -2.74
C PHE A 51 -2.69 5.31 -3.65
N GLN A 52 -2.82 5.76 -4.88
CA GLN A 52 -1.71 5.95 -5.80
C GLN A 52 -1.51 7.43 -6.06
N SER A 53 -0.29 7.85 -6.29
CA SER A 53 0.00 9.19 -6.75
C SER A 53 0.96 9.13 -7.91
N GLY A 54 0.75 10.00 -8.90
CA GLY A 54 1.59 10.07 -10.08
C GLY A 54 1.84 11.51 -10.52
N ALA A 55 3.04 11.76 -11.05
CA ALA A 55 3.42 13.04 -11.62
C ALA A 55 4.52 12.88 -12.67
N THR A 56 4.60 13.84 -13.58
CA THR A 56 5.75 13.94 -14.50
C THR A 56 6.98 14.47 -13.77
N LEU A 57 6.82 15.56 -13.08
CA LEU A 57 7.77 16.20 -12.20
C LEU A 57 6.95 17.09 -11.26
N SER A 58 7.07 16.94 -9.98
CA SER A 58 6.36 17.79 -9.03
C SER A 58 7.31 18.41 -8.03
N ASP A 59 7.02 19.65 -7.69
CA ASP A 59 7.67 20.28 -6.54
C ASP A 59 7.30 19.52 -5.27
N ALA A 60 8.26 19.40 -4.37
CA ALA A 60 8.00 18.85 -3.06
C ALA A 60 6.99 19.71 -2.28
N PRO A 61 6.06 19.12 -1.53
CA PRO A 61 5.00 19.86 -0.82
C PRO A 61 5.53 20.75 0.31
N GLY A 62 6.77 20.59 0.70
CA GLY A 62 7.43 21.22 1.83
C GLY A 62 7.63 20.28 3.00
N PHE A 63 8.70 20.52 3.77
CA PHE A 63 9.00 19.72 4.94
C PHE A 63 7.89 19.83 5.99
N HIS A 64 7.41 18.68 6.45
CA HIS A 64 6.33 18.60 7.43
C HIS A 64 6.44 17.28 8.22
N TYR A 65 5.68 17.19 9.29
CA TYR A 65 5.45 15.95 10.02
C TYR A 65 3.99 15.85 10.43
N HIS A 66 3.59 14.66 10.83
CA HIS A 66 2.28 14.34 11.42
C HIS A 66 2.47 13.97 12.88
N ASN A 67 1.53 14.38 13.76
CA ASN A 67 1.59 13.99 15.17
C ASN A 67 1.12 12.56 15.41
N LYS A 68 0.23 12.05 14.55
CA LYS A 68 -0.43 10.75 14.69
C LYS A 68 -0.37 9.92 13.43
N ALA A 69 -0.37 10.56 12.25
CA ALA A 69 -0.44 9.82 11.00
C ALA A 69 0.90 9.17 10.66
N HIS A 70 0.80 7.98 10.09
CA HIS A 70 1.88 7.18 9.53
C HIS A 70 1.77 7.26 8.02
N ASP A 71 2.87 7.50 7.33
CA ASP A 71 2.95 7.51 5.88
C ASP A 71 3.85 6.41 5.36
N VAL A 72 3.49 5.86 4.21
CA VAL A 72 4.37 4.97 3.46
C VAL A 72 4.47 5.40 2.00
N PHE A 73 5.64 5.11 1.42
CA PHE A 73 5.94 5.40 0.02
C PHE A 73 6.53 4.14 -0.62
N LEU A 74 5.80 3.54 -1.55
CA LEU A 74 6.24 2.41 -2.36
C LEU A 74 6.31 2.87 -3.82
N VAL A 75 7.51 3.00 -4.36
CA VAL A 75 7.70 3.44 -5.74
C VAL A 75 7.31 2.30 -6.68
N THR A 76 6.42 2.57 -7.62
CA THR A 76 6.00 1.62 -8.66
C THR A 76 6.57 1.96 -10.03
N LYS A 77 6.90 3.25 -10.27
CA LYS A 77 7.46 3.72 -11.53
C LYS A 77 8.28 5.00 -11.32
N GLY A 78 9.31 5.20 -12.14
CA GLY A 78 10.14 6.41 -12.09
C GLY A 78 10.96 6.53 -10.81
N TYR A 79 11.15 7.74 -10.31
CA TYR A 79 12.02 8.03 -9.18
C TYR A 79 11.39 9.01 -8.22
N LEU A 80 11.47 8.69 -6.93
CA LEU A 80 11.06 9.52 -5.82
C LEU A 80 12.28 9.90 -4.99
N LYS A 81 12.49 11.19 -4.75
CA LYS A 81 13.44 11.65 -3.74
C LYS A 81 12.65 11.86 -2.44
N LEU A 82 13.06 11.16 -1.40
CA LEU A 82 12.37 11.22 -0.11
C LEU A 82 13.35 11.58 1.00
N TRP A 83 13.03 12.64 1.74
CA TRP A 83 13.60 12.92 3.04
C TRP A 83 12.73 12.25 4.11
N ASN A 84 13.37 11.52 4.99
CA ASN A 84 12.74 10.78 6.08
C ASN A 84 13.63 10.93 7.34
N GLY A 85 13.29 11.90 8.17
CA GLY A 85 14.12 12.30 9.31
C GLY A 85 15.51 12.78 8.86
N ASP A 86 16.54 12.21 9.43
CA ASP A 86 17.94 12.52 9.17
C ASP A 86 18.54 11.86 7.92
N GLN A 87 17.71 11.22 7.10
CA GLN A 87 18.12 10.51 5.89
C GLN A 87 17.41 11.04 4.65
N CYS A 88 18.09 10.92 3.50
CA CYS A 88 17.49 11.18 2.19
C CYS A 88 17.95 10.14 1.18
N ARG A 89 17.01 9.56 0.43
CA ARG A 89 17.30 8.58 -0.66
C ARG A 89 16.61 8.98 -1.95
N ILE A 90 17.22 8.60 -3.06
CA ILE A 90 16.54 8.50 -4.36
C ILE A 90 16.04 7.07 -4.48
N MET A 91 14.72 6.92 -4.51
CA MET A 91 14.02 5.64 -4.55
C MET A 91 13.62 5.32 -5.99
N ALA A 92 13.77 4.06 -6.37
CA ALA A 92 13.42 3.48 -7.67
C ALA A 92 12.27 2.47 -7.52
N PRO A 93 11.72 1.92 -8.63
CA PRO A 93 10.63 0.95 -8.54
C PRO A 93 10.94 -0.26 -7.66
N GLY A 94 10.06 -0.53 -6.70
CA GLY A 94 10.19 -1.57 -5.68
C GLY A 94 10.82 -1.10 -4.37
N ASP A 95 11.43 0.10 -4.34
CA ASP A 95 11.91 0.68 -3.08
C ASP A 95 10.73 1.18 -2.24
N PHE A 96 10.87 1.02 -0.94
CA PHE A 96 9.85 1.35 0.06
C PHE A 96 10.43 2.26 1.14
N ALA A 97 9.58 3.12 1.69
CA ALA A 97 9.91 3.88 2.89
C ALA A 97 8.70 3.97 3.82
N TYR A 98 8.98 3.93 5.11
CA TYR A 98 8.02 4.16 6.17
C TYR A 98 8.40 5.39 6.98
N VAL A 99 7.43 6.25 7.20
CA VAL A 99 7.55 7.48 8.00
C VAL A 99 6.56 7.39 9.17
N PRO A 100 7.05 7.16 10.40
CA PRO A 100 6.19 7.17 11.58
C PRO A 100 5.83 8.61 11.99
N PRO A 101 4.86 8.78 12.91
CA PRO A 101 4.51 10.06 13.50
C PRO A 101 5.72 10.84 14.01
N THR A 102 5.66 12.17 13.92
CA THR A 102 6.67 13.15 14.36
C THR A 102 7.99 13.18 13.56
N VAL A 103 8.15 12.31 12.57
CA VAL A 103 9.32 12.35 11.68
C VAL A 103 9.09 13.34 10.55
N VAL A 104 10.00 14.32 10.43
CA VAL A 104 9.97 15.33 9.37
C VAL A 104 10.29 14.66 8.04
N HIS A 105 9.45 14.87 7.03
CA HIS A 105 9.63 14.27 5.72
C HIS A 105 9.19 15.19 4.60
N ASN A 106 9.59 14.86 3.38
CA ASN A 106 9.22 15.59 2.18
C ASN A 106 9.43 14.70 0.93
N PRO A 107 8.37 14.24 0.26
CA PRO A 107 8.46 13.51 -0.98
C PRO A 107 8.57 14.48 -2.18
N GLU A 108 9.50 14.20 -3.10
CA GLU A 108 9.69 14.95 -4.36
C GLU A 108 9.73 13.96 -5.52
N MET A 109 8.76 14.04 -6.42
CA MET A 109 8.75 13.24 -7.65
C MET A 109 9.70 13.86 -8.67
N ILE A 110 10.76 13.15 -9.00
CA ILE A 110 11.85 13.67 -9.87
C ILE A 110 11.81 13.13 -11.29
N GLY A 111 10.70 12.51 -11.67
CA GLY A 111 10.30 12.16 -13.02
C GLY A 111 11.28 11.36 -13.86
N PRO A 112 11.04 11.24 -15.19
CA PRO A 112 10.04 11.98 -16.00
C PRO A 112 8.58 11.52 -15.81
N HIS A 113 8.33 10.37 -15.24
CA HIS A 113 7.02 9.83 -14.89
C HIS A 113 7.19 8.96 -13.65
N THR A 114 6.77 9.49 -12.52
CA THR A 114 6.86 8.80 -11.22
C THR A 114 5.48 8.41 -10.77
N GLU A 115 5.34 7.17 -10.31
CA GLU A 115 4.14 6.66 -9.64
C GLU A 115 4.53 6.00 -8.33
N ILE A 116 3.74 6.25 -7.31
CA ILE A 116 3.87 5.62 -5.99
C ILE A 116 2.55 5.03 -5.54
N GLN A 117 2.62 4.00 -4.71
CA GLN A 117 1.53 3.56 -3.86
C GLN A 117 1.81 4.03 -2.43
N GLY A 118 0.77 4.52 -1.76
CA GLY A 118 0.84 4.98 -0.39
C GLY A 118 -0.26 4.38 0.47
N LEU A 119 0.03 4.29 1.77
CA LEU A 119 -0.95 4.05 2.81
C LEU A 119 -0.78 5.13 3.87
N ILE A 120 -1.91 5.66 4.35
CA ILE A 120 -1.95 6.57 5.49
C ILE A 120 -2.88 5.98 6.55
N THR A 121 -2.43 5.97 7.79
CA THR A 121 -3.24 5.64 8.96
C THR A 121 -3.08 6.74 10.03
N PRO A 122 -4.17 7.25 10.65
CA PRO A 122 -5.57 6.89 10.39
C PRO A 122 -6.07 7.32 9.01
N GLY A 123 -7.04 6.57 8.48
CA GLY A 123 -7.49 6.70 7.09
C GLY A 123 -8.25 7.98 6.75
N ASP A 124 -8.71 8.74 7.74
CA ASP A 124 -9.35 10.05 7.56
C ASP A 124 -8.34 11.16 7.22
N TRP A 125 -7.04 10.91 7.42
CA TRP A 125 -6.01 11.89 7.05
C TRP A 125 -6.05 12.24 5.54
N VAL A 126 -6.48 11.32 4.69
CA VAL A 126 -6.61 11.54 3.24
C VAL A 126 -7.58 12.69 2.89
N ASP A 127 -8.45 13.09 3.83
CA ASP A 127 -9.33 14.25 3.67
C ASP A 127 -8.56 15.58 3.57
N PHE A 128 -7.31 15.63 4.04
CA PHE A 128 -6.43 16.76 3.74
C PHE A 128 -6.17 16.89 2.24
N PHE A 129 -5.87 15.77 1.55
CA PHE A 129 -5.70 15.80 0.10
C PHE A 129 -6.98 16.27 -0.61
N ARG A 130 -8.15 15.78 -0.20
CA ARG A 130 -9.44 16.20 -0.74
C ARG A 130 -9.68 17.71 -0.53
N TYR A 131 -9.30 18.23 0.64
CA TYR A 131 -9.48 19.63 0.98
C TYR A 131 -8.62 20.58 0.13
N VAL A 132 -7.37 20.23 -0.15
CA VAL A 132 -6.45 21.08 -0.92
C VAL A 132 -6.57 20.89 -2.44
N SER A 133 -7.19 19.80 -2.87
CA SER A 133 -7.32 19.39 -4.27
C SER A 133 -8.62 19.83 -4.92
N GLU A 134 -8.76 19.49 -6.19
CA GLU A 134 -9.98 19.53 -7.00
C GLU A 134 -10.17 18.18 -7.72
N PRO A 135 -11.39 17.80 -8.11
CA PRO A 135 -11.63 16.60 -8.91
C PRO A 135 -10.81 16.60 -10.20
N TYR A 136 -10.35 15.42 -10.60
CA TYR A 136 -9.58 15.23 -11.82
C TYR A 136 -10.16 14.06 -12.65
N GLU A 137 -10.38 14.28 -13.94
CA GLU A 137 -11.02 13.29 -14.83
C GLU A 137 -10.02 12.57 -15.76
N GLY A 138 -8.76 13.01 -15.80
CA GLY A 138 -7.72 12.42 -16.64
C GLY A 138 -7.12 11.13 -16.06
N ILE A 139 -6.02 10.71 -16.65
CA ILE A 139 -5.20 9.59 -16.18
C ILE A 139 -4.35 10.00 -14.98
N LEU A 140 -3.59 9.07 -14.38
CA LEU A 140 -2.82 9.30 -13.16
C LEU A 140 -1.77 10.44 -13.25
N VAL A 141 -1.31 10.76 -14.46
CA VAL A 141 -0.35 11.85 -14.68
C VAL A 141 -1.03 12.97 -15.49
N PRO A 142 -1.13 14.19 -14.96
CA PRO A 142 -1.72 15.31 -15.69
C PRO A 142 -0.77 15.79 -16.80
N GLU A 143 -1.32 16.27 -17.89
CA GLU A 143 -0.55 16.76 -19.01
C GLU A 143 0.20 18.06 -18.64
N THR A 144 -0.53 19.08 -18.24
CA THR A 144 0.02 20.41 -17.94
C THR A 144 -0.86 21.15 -16.94
N ASP A 145 -0.26 21.73 -15.92
CA ASP A 145 -0.87 22.71 -15.05
C ASP A 145 0.13 23.83 -14.76
N ASN A 146 -0.15 25.01 -15.32
CA ASN A 146 0.72 26.19 -15.21
C ASN A 146 0.27 27.15 -14.09
N ARG A 147 -0.70 26.75 -13.26
CA ARG A 147 -1.11 27.55 -12.12
C ARG A 147 0.02 27.58 -11.08
N ASP A 148 0.14 28.72 -10.41
CA ASP A 148 1.12 28.85 -9.32
C ASP A 148 0.64 28.08 -8.08
N LEU A 149 1.28 26.93 -7.84
CA LEU A 149 1.00 26.05 -6.72
C LEU A 149 0.99 26.82 -5.38
N LYS A 150 1.99 27.67 -5.15
CA LYS A 150 2.14 28.38 -3.87
C LYS A 150 1.00 29.36 -3.61
N SER A 151 0.58 30.11 -4.63
CA SER A 151 -0.53 31.06 -4.49
C SER A 151 -1.87 30.38 -4.20
N ILE A 152 -2.06 29.13 -4.61
CA ILE A 152 -3.29 28.35 -4.38
C ILE A 152 -3.21 27.56 -3.08
N LEU A 153 -2.09 26.85 -2.87
CA LEU A 153 -1.95 25.92 -1.75
C LEU A 153 -1.77 26.67 -0.41
N ILE A 154 -0.95 27.73 -0.36
CA ILE A 154 -0.67 28.44 0.89
C ILE A 154 -1.94 28.96 1.56
N PRO A 155 -2.88 29.67 0.89
CA PRO A 155 -4.10 30.10 1.51
C PRO A 155 -4.98 28.96 2.04
N LYS A 156 -5.07 27.84 1.29
CA LYS A 156 -5.81 26.64 1.73
C LYS A 156 -5.18 26.02 2.98
N VAL A 157 -3.86 25.86 3.00
CA VAL A 157 -3.11 25.32 4.16
C VAL A 157 -3.26 26.22 5.38
N MET A 158 -3.18 27.56 5.21
CA MET A 158 -3.40 28.49 6.31
C MET A 158 -4.81 28.42 6.87
N ALA A 159 -5.82 28.28 6.01
CA ALA A 159 -7.22 28.09 6.43
C ALA A 159 -7.49 26.72 7.06
N ALA A 160 -6.65 25.74 6.77
CA ALA A 160 -6.69 24.37 7.32
C ALA A 160 -5.95 24.22 8.65
N LYS A 161 -5.24 25.24 9.11
CA LYS A 161 -4.43 25.18 10.34
C LYS A 161 -5.25 24.66 11.53
N GLY A 162 -4.79 23.55 12.12
CA GLY A 162 -5.45 22.89 13.24
C GLY A 162 -6.64 22.00 12.87
N LYS A 163 -7.02 21.91 11.59
CA LYS A 163 -8.08 21.00 11.12
C LYS A 163 -7.54 19.61 10.75
N PHE A 164 -6.31 19.57 10.26
CA PHE A 164 -5.64 18.34 9.83
C PHE A 164 -4.32 18.15 10.57
N ASP A 165 -3.91 16.92 10.71
CA ASP A 165 -2.65 16.53 11.36
C ASP A 165 -1.47 16.72 10.41
N VAL A 166 -1.13 17.96 10.11
CA VAL A 166 0.04 18.34 9.33
C VAL A 166 0.71 19.57 9.94
N VAL A 167 2.01 19.47 10.20
CA VAL A 167 2.82 20.53 10.82
C VAL A 167 4.01 20.86 9.92
N PHE A 168 3.90 21.96 9.17
CA PHE A 168 4.94 22.40 8.26
C PHE A 168 6.19 22.90 9.02
N GLN A 169 7.36 22.61 8.46
CA GLN A 169 8.67 22.90 9.02
C GLN A 169 9.49 23.78 8.05
N PRO A 170 9.15 25.08 7.89
CA PRO A 170 9.78 25.93 6.87
C PRO A 170 11.27 26.19 7.10
N ASN A 171 11.75 26.02 8.33
CA ASN A 171 13.14 26.23 8.72
C ASN A 171 13.93 24.94 8.87
N TYR A 172 13.36 23.81 8.47
CA TYR A 172 14.06 22.53 8.51
C TYR A 172 15.25 22.52 7.56
N VAL A 173 16.41 22.08 8.05
CA VAL A 173 17.63 21.93 7.26
C VAL A 173 17.71 20.46 6.84
N PRO A 174 17.42 20.13 5.58
CA PRO A 174 17.39 18.75 5.15
C PRO A 174 18.79 18.15 5.03
N PRO A 175 18.94 16.83 5.30
CA PRO A 175 20.16 16.12 4.98
C PRO A 175 20.37 16.02 3.46
N GLU A 176 21.62 15.88 3.06
CA GLU A 176 21.99 15.57 1.69
C GLU A 176 21.53 14.17 1.30
N VAL A 177 21.36 13.95 -0.02
CA VAL A 177 21.09 12.61 -0.56
C VAL A 177 22.28 11.70 -0.24
N SER A 178 22.03 10.54 0.29
CA SER A 178 23.03 9.54 0.60
C SER A 178 22.76 8.20 -0.09
N ASP A 179 23.82 7.42 -0.24
CA ASP A 179 23.77 6.10 -0.85
C ASP A 179 23.00 5.10 0.03
N TRP A 180 22.48 4.05 -0.62
CA TRP A 180 21.87 2.92 0.06
C TRP A 180 22.91 2.17 0.90
N THR A 181 22.48 1.71 2.07
CA THR A 181 23.32 0.99 3.03
C THR A 181 22.80 -0.44 3.26
N LYS A 182 23.58 -1.23 3.98
CA LYS A 182 23.15 -2.58 4.41
C LYS A 182 21.97 -2.56 5.39
N ASP A 183 21.74 -1.45 6.06
CA ASP A 183 20.59 -1.29 6.96
C ASP A 183 19.30 -1.10 6.17
N ASP A 184 19.39 -0.54 4.97
CA ASP A 184 18.27 -0.40 4.05
C ASP A 184 17.87 -1.73 3.35
N GLU A 185 18.54 -2.84 3.67
CA GLU A 185 18.26 -4.19 3.12
C GLU A 185 17.48 -5.10 4.09
N LYS A 186 17.05 -4.59 5.24
CA LYS A 186 16.37 -5.36 6.29
C LYS A 186 15.28 -4.55 6.98
N LEU A 187 14.30 -5.24 7.54
CA LEU A 187 13.28 -4.60 8.39
C LEU A 187 13.91 -4.23 9.75
N PRO A 188 13.64 -3.04 10.29
CA PRO A 188 14.09 -2.66 11.62
C PRO A 188 13.39 -3.47 12.71
N GLN A 189 13.92 -3.43 13.93
CA GLN A 189 13.33 -4.14 15.06
C GLN A 189 12.19 -3.38 15.73
N GLY A 190 12.16 -2.06 15.60
CA GLY A 190 11.16 -1.15 16.17
C GLY A 190 10.32 -0.46 15.11
N ASN A 191 9.66 0.61 15.51
CA ASN A 191 8.77 1.43 14.68
C ASN A 191 9.43 2.76 14.22
N GLU A 192 10.76 2.79 14.15
CA GLU A 192 11.50 3.89 13.56
C GLU A 192 11.24 4.06 12.06
N GLY A 193 11.44 5.28 11.54
CA GLY A 193 11.42 5.54 10.09
C GLY A 193 12.56 4.82 9.38
N TYR A 194 12.30 4.24 8.21
CA TYR A 194 13.31 3.51 7.46
C TYR A 194 13.06 3.53 5.95
N PHE A 195 14.09 3.17 5.22
CA PHE A 195 14.03 2.80 3.82
C PHE A 195 14.24 1.29 3.68
N LEU A 196 13.60 0.68 2.68
CA LEU A 196 13.84 -0.71 2.31
C LEU A 196 14.06 -0.79 0.81
N ARG A 197 15.23 -1.26 0.43
CA ARG A 197 15.63 -1.37 -0.97
C ARG A 197 14.84 -2.48 -1.68
N ALA A 198 14.54 -2.25 -2.94
CA ALA A 198 13.84 -3.20 -3.79
C ALA A 198 14.48 -4.60 -3.76
N ASN A 199 13.65 -5.63 -3.70
CA ASN A 199 14.06 -7.02 -3.67
C ASN A 199 14.97 -7.42 -2.49
N THR A 200 15.01 -6.63 -1.41
CA THR A 200 15.70 -6.98 -0.16
C THR A 200 14.70 -7.30 0.95
N GLY A 201 15.17 -7.46 2.17
CA GLY A 201 14.34 -7.82 3.31
C GLY A 201 14.03 -9.33 3.38
N PRO A 202 13.31 -9.74 4.42
CA PRO A 202 12.97 -11.13 4.65
C PRO A 202 11.89 -11.62 3.67
N ARG A 203 11.84 -12.94 3.47
CA ARG A 203 10.82 -13.61 2.63
C ARG A 203 10.39 -14.89 3.30
N TRP A 204 9.12 -15.21 3.17
CA TRP A 204 8.55 -16.48 3.61
C TRP A 204 7.75 -17.10 2.48
N MET A 205 7.74 -18.44 2.45
CA MET A 205 6.92 -19.19 1.52
C MET A 205 6.08 -20.22 2.26
N LEU A 206 4.76 -20.14 2.07
CA LEU A 206 3.78 -21.09 2.57
C LEU A 206 3.19 -21.88 1.40
N GLY A 207 3.62 -23.14 1.24
CA GLY A 207 3.25 -23.89 0.07
C GLY A 207 3.72 -23.19 -1.20
N GLY A 208 2.78 -22.79 -2.04
CA GLY A 208 3.02 -22.08 -3.30
C GLY A 208 2.90 -20.55 -3.21
N VAL A 209 2.79 -19.96 -2.01
CA VAL A 209 2.60 -18.50 -1.87
C VAL A 209 3.75 -17.89 -1.09
N MET A 210 4.44 -16.94 -1.71
CA MET A 210 5.53 -16.17 -1.11
C MET A 210 5.00 -14.83 -0.60
N SER A 211 5.45 -14.43 0.58
CA SER A 211 5.29 -13.07 1.12
C SER A 211 6.65 -12.42 1.28
N ARG A 212 6.74 -11.20 0.79
CA ARG A 212 7.86 -10.28 1.00
C ARG A 212 7.31 -9.02 1.65
N PRO A 213 7.39 -8.89 2.99
CA PRO A 213 6.88 -7.71 3.67
C PRO A 213 7.73 -6.48 3.38
N PHE A 214 7.07 -5.38 3.10
CA PHE A 214 7.65 -4.04 3.15
C PHE A 214 7.61 -3.49 4.57
N ILE A 215 6.52 -3.78 5.31
CA ILE A 215 6.30 -3.46 6.72
C ILE A 215 5.36 -4.49 7.32
N THR A 216 5.61 -4.90 8.54
CA THR A 216 4.70 -5.76 9.32
C THR A 216 4.06 -4.95 10.45
N THR A 217 3.09 -5.51 11.12
CA THR A 217 2.47 -4.92 12.31
C THR A 217 3.50 -4.59 13.40
N LYS A 218 4.63 -5.30 13.45
CA LYS A 218 5.73 -5.01 14.38
C LYS A 218 6.33 -3.62 14.17
N GLN A 219 6.58 -3.20 12.90
CA GLN A 219 7.14 -1.90 12.58
C GLN A 219 6.09 -0.78 12.62
N SER A 220 4.82 -1.11 12.39
CA SER A 220 3.72 -0.14 12.37
C SER A 220 3.02 0.03 13.72
N ALA A 221 3.61 -0.40 14.82
CA ALA A 221 3.00 -0.38 16.16
C ALA A 221 1.66 -1.12 16.27
N GLY A 222 1.49 -2.20 15.51
CA GLY A 222 0.27 -3.04 15.50
C GLY A 222 -0.83 -2.56 14.53
N LEU A 223 -0.59 -1.50 13.76
CA LEU A 223 -1.66 -0.80 13.04
C LEU A 223 -1.93 -1.36 11.63
N PHE A 224 -0.88 -1.74 10.89
CA PHE A 224 -1.03 -2.20 9.52
C PHE A 224 0.16 -3.03 9.05
N ALA A 225 -0.03 -3.77 7.98
CA ALA A 225 1.03 -4.47 7.27
C ALA A 225 0.90 -4.26 5.75
N ILE A 226 2.04 -4.29 5.05
CA ILE A 226 2.11 -4.21 3.59
C ILE A 226 3.12 -5.25 3.11
N SER A 227 2.69 -6.11 2.18
CA SER A 227 3.54 -7.15 1.61
C SER A 227 3.34 -7.30 0.11
N SER A 228 4.41 -7.65 -0.60
CA SER A 228 4.27 -8.30 -1.90
C SER A 228 3.90 -9.76 -1.68
N ILE A 229 2.75 -10.17 -2.21
CA ILE A 229 2.28 -11.56 -2.24
C ILE A 229 2.48 -12.08 -3.66
N GLU A 230 3.24 -13.14 -3.79
CA GLU A 230 3.65 -13.68 -5.08
C GLU A 230 3.33 -15.18 -5.16
N SER A 231 2.84 -15.64 -6.31
CA SER A 231 2.53 -17.05 -6.55
C SER A 231 2.49 -17.38 -8.04
N SER A 232 2.25 -18.65 -8.36
CA SER A 232 2.09 -19.17 -9.72
C SER A 232 0.95 -20.15 -9.78
N LYS A 233 0.21 -20.16 -10.89
CA LYS A 233 -0.78 -21.21 -11.18
C LYS A 233 -0.16 -22.61 -11.26
N GLU A 234 1.13 -22.71 -11.55
CA GLU A 234 1.84 -23.98 -11.67
C GLU A 234 1.95 -24.73 -10.31
N TYR A 235 1.75 -24.01 -9.19
CA TYR A 235 1.71 -24.64 -7.86
C TYR A 235 0.36 -25.29 -7.52
N GLY A 236 -0.69 -25.07 -8.36
CA GLY A 236 -2.03 -25.60 -8.11
C GLY A 236 -2.75 -24.90 -6.96
N GLU A 237 -3.52 -25.67 -6.20
CA GLU A 237 -4.26 -25.15 -5.05
C GLU A 237 -3.30 -24.78 -3.91
N THR A 238 -3.52 -23.58 -3.35
CA THR A 238 -2.77 -23.07 -2.21
C THR A 238 -3.65 -23.05 -0.94
N VAL A 239 -3.06 -22.71 0.20
CA VAL A 239 -3.82 -22.51 1.44
C VAL A 239 -4.93 -21.46 1.28
N PHE A 240 -4.71 -20.46 0.42
CA PHE A 240 -5.66 -19.38 0.15
C PHE A 240 -6.78 -19.76 -0.83
N SER A 241 -6.76 -20.97 -1.41
CA SER A 241 -7.89 -21.50 -2.19
C SER A 241 -9.09 -21.88 -1.30
N LYS A 242 -8.89 -21.97 0.02
CA LYS A 242 -9.96 -22.13 1.01
C LYS A 242 -10.52 -20.77 1.42
N TYR A 243 -11.79 -20.73 1.75
CA TYR A 243 -12.38 -19.51 2.31
C TYR A 243 -11.81 -19.21 3.68
N MET A 244 -11.45 -17.95 3.87
CA MET A 244 -10.92 -17.38 5.11
C MET A 244 -11.69 -16.12 5.46
N THR A 245 -12.00 -15.93 6.73
CA THR A 245 -12.62 -14.71 7.24
C THR A 245 -11.71 -14.08 8.29
N PHE A 246 -11.13 -12.95 7.96
CA PHE A 246 -10.42 -12.10 8.93
C PHE A 246 -11.45 -11.27 9.68
N LYS A 247 -11.60 -11.51 10.99
CA LYS A 247 -12.71 -10.91 11.79
C LYS A 247 -12.59 -9.40 11.93
N THR A 248 -11.39 -8.87 11.97
CA THR A 248 -11.10 -7.47 12.32
C THR A 248 -10.20 -6.76 11.32
N VAL A 249 -9.75 -7.42 10.26
CA VAL A 249 -8.75 -6.90 9.32
C VAL A 249 -9.37 -6.67 7.95
N ASP A 250 -9.29 -5.44 7.46
CA ASP A 250 -9.62 -5.08 6.08
C ASP A 250 -8.42 -5.33 5.17
N HIS A 251 -8.68 -5.72 3.94
CA HIS A 251 -7.65 -5.92 2.93
C HIS A 251 -7.90 -5.04 1.70
N CYS A 252 -6.84 -4.40 1.21
CA CYS A 252 -6.81 -3.77 -0.10
C CYS A 252 -5.71 -4.45 -0.92
N LEU A 253 -6.12 -5.21 -1.94
CA LEU A 253 -5.22 -6.00 -2.78
C LEU A 253 -5.08 -5.33 -4.14
N CYS A 254 -3.89 -4.82 -4.45
CA CYS A 254 -3.56 -4.20 -5.74
C CYS A 254 -2.80 -5.22 -6.60
N VAL A 255 -3.37 -5.61 -7.73
CA VAL A 255 -2.72 -6.55 -8.67
C VAL A 255 -1.64 -5.80 -9.44
N MET A 256 -0.40 -6.24 -9.28
CA MET A 256 0.78 -5.64 -9.89
C MET A 256 1.21 -6.37 -11.15
N GLU A 257 0.98 -7.68 -11.21
CA GLU A 257 1.34 -8.51 -12.36
C GLU A 257 0.48 -9.77 -12.40
N GLY A 258 0.11 -10.21 -13.58
CA GLY A 258 -0.66 -11.44 -13.80
C GLY A 258 -2.15 -11.29 -13.49
N THR A 259 -2.78 -12.40 -13.10
CA THR A 259 -4.21 -12.50 -12.84
C THR A 259 -4.47 -13.14 -11.48
N LEU A 260 -5.12 -12.41 -10.60
CA LEU A 260 -5.60 -12.87 -9.30
C LEU A 260 -7.09 -13.25 -9.42
N LYS A 261 -7.46 -14.42 -8.96
CA LYS A 261 -8.86 -14.79 -8.75
C LYS A 261 -9.23 -14.51 -7.29
N VAL A 262 -10.33 -13.82 -7.08
CA VAL A 262 -10.93 -13.61 -5.76
C VAL A 262 -12.34 -14.17 -5.78
N SER A 263 -12.63 -15.06 -4.84
CA SER A 263 -13.98 -15.56 -4.61
C SER A 263 -14.47 -15.05 -3.27
N LEU A 264 -15.66 -14.46 -3.25
CA LEU A 264 -16.33 -14.05 -2.01
C LEU A 264 -17.47 -15.01 -1.71
N GLU A 265 -17.60 -15.40 -0.46
CA GLU A 265 -18.74 -16.22 -0.04
C GLU A 265 -20.06 -15.50 -0.36
N GLY A 266 -20.93 -16.18 -1.08
CA GLY A 266 -22.22 -15.64 -1.55
C GLY A 266 -22.16 -14.79 -2.83
N SER A 267 -20.97 -14.47 -3.38
CA SER A 267 -20.84 -13.57 -4.55
C SER A 267 -20.14 -14.18 -5.77
N GLY A 268 -19.61 -15.40 -5.68
CA GLY A 268 -18.93 -16.06 -6.80
C GLY A 268 -17.50 -15.54 -7.06
N GLU A 269 -16.93 -15.95 -8.19
CA GLU A 269 -15.54 -15.68 -8.58
C GLU A 269 -15.41 -14.45 -9.46
N THR A 270 -14.33 -13.68 -9.25
CA THR A 270 -13.95 -12.53 -10.07
C THR A 270 -12.45 -12.59 -10.35
N LEU A 271 -12.06 -12.35 -11.61
CA LEU A 271 -10.66 -12.27 -12.03
C LEU A 271 -10.21 -10.82 -12.07
N PHE A 272 -9.09 -10.55 -11.41
CA PHE A 272 -8.43 -9.25 -11.37
C PHE A 272 -7.13 -9.29 -12.13
N ARG A 273 -6.91 -8.27 -12.95
CA ARG A 273 -5.71 -8.11 -13.77
C ARG A 273 -4.85 -6.97 -13.27
N GLU A 274 -3.68 -6.82 -13.86
CA GLU A 274 -2.74 -5.75 -13.56
C GLU A 274 -3.41 -4.36 -13.54
N GLY A 275 -3.15 -3.59 -12.49
CA GLY A 275 -3.71 -2.27 -12.25
C GLY A 275 -5.09 -2.26 -11.56
N GLU A 276 -5.77 -3.39 -11.47
CA GLU A 276 -7.05 -3.52 -10.76
C GLU A 276 -6.82 -3.73 -9.26
N THR A 277 -7.77 -3.25 -8.47
CA THR A 277 -7.73 -3.32 -7.01
C THR A 277 -9.01 -3.93 -6.49
N VAL A 278 -8.90 -4.79 -5.48
CA VAL A 278 -10.04 -5.30 -4.72
C VAL A 278 -9.91 -4.92 -3.25
N VAL A 279 -11.01 -4.46 -2.67
CA VAL A 279 -11.11 -4.15 -1.23
C VAL A 279 -12.08 -5.13 -0.59
N ILE A 280 -11.61 -5.80 0.45
CA ILE A 280 -12.34 -6.83 1.18
C ILE A 280 -12.40 -6.39 2.63
N PRO A 281 -13.56 -5.97 3.14
CA PRO A 281 -13.69 -5.56 4.54
C PRO A 281 -13.61 -6.75 5.49
N ALA A 282 -13.25 -6.46 6.73
CA ALA A 282 -13.27 -7.41 7.83
C ALA A 282 -14.63 -8.11 7.95
N GLY A 283 -14.60 -9.39 8.29
CA GLY A 283 -15.80 -10.22 8.41
C GLY A 283 -16.32 -10.81 7.09
N GLN A 284 -15.76 -10.42 5.93
CA GLN A 284 -16.10 -11.02 4.64
C GLN A 284 -15.24 -12.26 4.39
N ALA A 285 -15.88 -13.41 4.19
CA ALA A 285 -15.17 -14.62 3.77
C ALA A 285 -14.75 -14.52 2.31
N PHE A 286 -13.47 -14.83 2.04
CA PHE A 286 -12.90 -14.83 0.70
C PHE A 286 -11.86 -15.92 0.52
N SER A 287 -11.60 -16.28 -0.74
CA SER A 287 -10.49 -17.13 -1.16
C SER A 287 -9.74 -16.51 -2.32
N LEU A 288 -8.47 -16.91 -2.50
CA LEU A 288 -7.60 -16.43 -3.57
C LEU A 288 -7.12 -17.58 -4.45
N GLY A 289 -7.11 -17.33 -5.77
CA GLY A 289 -6.49 -18.19 -6.77
C GLY A 289 -5.51 -17.40 -7.64
N PHE A 290 -4.44 -18.05 -8.07
CA PHE A 290 -3.39 -17.43 -8.89
C PHE A 290 -3.46 -18.02 -10.29
N GLU A 291 -3.93 -17.23 -11.28
CA GLU A 291 -4.35 -17.72 -12.59
C GLU A 291 -3.33 -17.48 -13.73
N SER A 292 -2.15 -16.95 -13.39
CA SER A 292 -1.04 -16.75 -14.31
C SER A 292 0.22 -17.48 -13.85
N LYS A 293 1.19 -17.70 -14.76
CA LYS A 293 2.49 -18.30 -14.43
C LYS A 293 3.24 -17.53 -13.34
N TYR A 294 3.02 -16.22 -13.30
CA TYR A 294 3.47 -15.36 -12.20
C TYR A 294 2.34 -14.39 -11.88
N VAL A 295 2.07 -14.26 -10.60
CA VAL A 295 1.11 -13.30 -10.05
C VAL A 295 1.78 -12.56 -8.92
N LYS A 296 1.71 -11.24 -8.95
CA LYS A 296 2.20 -10.35 -7.89
C LYS A 296 1.09 -9.41 -7.45
N VAL A 297 0.86 -9.37 -6.15
CA VAL A 297 -0.15 -8.53 -5.53
C VAL A 297 0.50 -7.75 -4.40
N HIS A 298 0.27 -6.44 -4.33
CA HIS A 298 0.56 -5.69 -3.12
C HIS A 298 -0.67 -5.78 -2.20
N SER A 299 -0.47 -6.40 -1.03
CA SER A 299 -1.47 -6.54 0.03
C SER A 299 -1.27 -5.46 1.07
N TYR A 300 -2.30 -4.67 1.31
CA TYR A 300 -2.41 -3.68 2.38
C TYR A 300 -3.47 -4.16 3.35
N SER A 301 -3.14 -4.22 4.63
CA SER A 301 -4.05 -4.65 5.70
C SER A 301 -3.95 -3.75 6.92
N ASP A 302 -5.05 -3.47 7.58
CA ASP A 302 -5.10 -2.71 8.84
C ASP A 302 -4.95 -3.61 10.06
N GLY A 303 -3.91 -4.41 10.06
CA GLY A 303 -3.59 -5.41 11.06
C GLY A 303 -2.81 -6.58 10.46
N ASP A 304 -2.87 -7.71 11.14
CA ASP A 304 -2.25 -8.96 10.70
C ASP A 304 -3.11 -9.62 9.62
N GLY A 305 -2.77 -9.34 8.36
CA GLY A 305 -3.48 -9.82 7.17
C GLY A 305 -3.00 -11.19 6.65
N ILE A 306 -3.22 -11.43 5.35
CA ILE A 306 -2.84 -12.71 4.70
C ILE A 306 -1.34 -13.01 4.82
N GLU A 307 -0.48 -12.00 4.85
CA GLU A 307 0.97 -12.14 5.04
C GLU A 307 1.33 -12.77 6.39
N SER A 308 0.57 -12.45 7.45
CA SER A 308 0.85 -12.98 8.79
C SER A 308 0.66 -14.49 8.88
N LEU A 309 -0.32 -15.04 8.16
CA LEU A 309 -0.48 -16.49 8.04
C LEU A 309 0.71 -17.13 7.32
N ILE A 310 1.22 -16.47 6.26
CA ILE A 310 2.39 -16.93 5.52
C ILE A 310 3.64 -16.90 6.42
N HIS A 311 3.81 -15.86 7.23
CA HIS A 311 4.97 -15.73 8.12
C HIS A 311 4.92 -16.74 9.27
N GLN A 312 3.72 -17.07 9.77
CA GLN A 312 3.56 -17.99 10.90
C GLN A 312 3.75 -19.45 10.51
N LEU A 313 3.27 -19.86 9.33
CA LEU A 313 3.29 -21.26 8.86
C LEU A 313 4.34 -21.54 7.80
N GLY A 314 4.77 -20.51 7.10
CA GLY A 314 5.74 -20.63 6.00
C GLY A 314 7.17 -20.78 6.48
N LYS A 315 8.05 -21.09 5.55
CA LYS A 315 9.49 -21.19 5.78
C LYS A 315 10.18 -19.95 5.23
N PRO A 316 11.18 -19.39 5.92
CA PRO A 316 12.07 -18.39 5.35
C PRO A 316 12.75 -18.94 4.09
N ILE A 317 12.86 -18.10 3.06
CA ILE A 317 13.56 -18.44 1.81
C ILE A 317 14.57 -17.35 1.46
N GLU A 318 15.65 -17.74 0.80
CA GLU A 318 16.71 -16.82 0.36
C GLU A 318 16.56 -16.41 -1.11
N GLN A 319 15.82 -17.19 -1.90
CA GLN A 319 15.61 -16.93 -3.32
C GLN A 319 14.88 -15.60 -3.55
N PHE A 320 15.34 -14.85 -4.55
CA PHE A 320 14.73 -13.56 -4.94
C PHE A 320 13.48 -13.72 -5.80
N VAL A 321 13.31 -14.89 -6.40
CA VAL A 321 12.18 -15.23 -7.29
C VAL A 321 11.47 -16.46 -6.74
N LEU A 322 10.28 -16.72 -7.22
CA LEU A 322 9.54 -17.93 -6.87
C LEU A 322 10.37 -19.16 -7.25
N PRO A 323 10.53 -20.15 -6.34
CA PRO A 323 11.15 -21.43 -6.68
C PRO A 323 10.33 -22.17 -7.74
N ASP A 324 10.97 -23.13 -8.44
CA ASP A 324 10.29 -23.96 -9.45
C ASP A 324 9.19 -24.85 -8.86
N GLN A 325 9.24 -25.12 -7.57
CA GLN A 325 8.29 -25.98 -6.85
C GLN A 325 7.81 -25.31 -5.57
N ALA A 326 6.56 -25.60 -5.20
CA ALA A 326 6.00 -25.19 -3.92
C ALA A 326 6.80 -25.81 -2.75
N VAL A 327 6.93 -25.07 -1.66
CA VAL A 327 7.61 -25.52 -0.45
C VAL A 327 6.65 -26.36 0.39
N GLU A 328 7.10 -27.52 0.87
CA GLU A 328 6.32 -28.33 1.81
C GLU A 328 6.07 -27.58 3.11
N TRP A 329 4.86 -27.67 3.62
CA TRP A 329 4.44 -27.06 4.88
C TRP A 329 3.52 -28.00 5.67
N ASP A 330 3.39 -27.78 6.97
CA ASP A 330 2.58 -28.60 7.86
C ASP A 330 1.13 -28.10 7.94
N ALA A 331 0.26 -28.72 7.16
CA ALA A 331 -1.16 -28.38 7.11
C ALA A 331 -1.90 -28.63 8.43
N SER A 332 -1.37 -29.47 9.34
CA SER A 332 -2.00 -29.74 10.63
C SER A 332 -1.99 -28.52 11.56
N GLN A 333 -1.08 -27.57 11.34
CA GLN A 333 -0.95 -26.34 12.13
C GLN A 333 -1.87 -25.22 11.65
N LEU A 334 -2.53 -25.36 10.49
CA LEU A 334 -3.35 -24.31 9.90
C LEU A 334 -4.45 -23.79 10.84
N ALA A 335 -5.20 -24.71 11.46
CA ALA A 335 -6.31 -24.32 12.33
C ALA A 335 -5.83 -23.51 13.55
N THR A 336 -4.74 -23.95 14.18
CA THR A 336 -4.16 -23.27 15.35
C THR A 336 -3.62 -21.89 14.98
N ALA A 337 -2.92 -21.78 13.84
CA ALA A 337 -2.40 -20.51 13.35
C ALA A 337 -3.53 -19.54 12.98
N ALA A 338 -4.54 -20.01 12.27
CA ALA A 338 -5.71 -19.22 11.92
C ALA A 338 -6.43 -18.69 13.16
N GLU A 339 -6.66 -19.53 14.17
CA GLU A 339 -7.29 -19.13 15.45
C GLU A 339 -6.48 -18.03 16.14
N SER A 340 -5.14 -18.18 16.21
CA SER A 340 -4.25 -17.20 16.85
C SER A 340 -4.28 -15.83 16.17
N LEU A 341 -4.55 -15.80 14.85
CA LEU A 341 -4.65 -14.59 14.03
C LEU A 341 -6.11 -14.08 13.92
N GLY A 342 -7.06 -14.70 14.58
CA GLY A 342 -8.47 -14.32 14.50
C GLY A 342 -9.12 -14.64 13.14
N ILE A 343 -8.59 -15.63 12.41
CA ILE A 343 -9.09 -16.07 11.10
C ILE A 343 -10.03 -17.26 11.27
N ASN A 344 -11.23 -17.19 10.70
CA ASN A 344 -12.09 -18.36 10.55
C ASN A 344 -11.81 -19.03 9.20
N LEU A 345 -11.72 -20.35 9.20
CA LEU A 345 -11.59 -21.18 7.99
C LEU A 345 -12.95 -21.84 7.71
N SER A 346 -13.39 -21.83 6.44
CA SER A 346 -14.63 -22.45 5.98
C SER A 346 -14.44 -23.21 4.66
#